data_1d5846273a3398af549176327061b1a5
#
_entry.id   1d5846273a3398af549176327061b1a5
#
_cell.length_a   1.000
_cell.length_b   1.000
_cell.length_c   1.000
_cell.angle_alpha   90.00
_cell.angle_beta   90.00
_cell.angle_gamma   90.00
#
_symmetry.space_group_name_H-M   'P 1'
#
loop_
_entity.id
_entity.type
_entity.pdbx_description
1 polymer ?
#
loop_
_entity_poly.entity_id
_entity_poly.type
_entity_poly.pdbx_seq_one_letter_code
_entity_poly.pdbx_strand_id
1 'polypeptide(L)'
;MASTGAAMTILQTVLRAWLAIFMLPSVCVAATLWPVAPGESIQAAIHLAAPGDTIEVKRGHYRENLHIDKPLTLRGIQRPTLDGQGNGDVIRIAAPHVTIEGFIIWNSGDHLGEQNAGVYIQPGADHALVRNCDLAYNLFGLWIEKANDVRVENNLITGKRDYMSVKRGNGIQLYDTHRAQILGNNISFVRDALYVDVSHDAVFRANRLHHSRYGTHYMNAYDNIWQGNDTWMNRGGLALMEVRRLTVRNNRAWANSDHGIMLRTIQDSTIEDNVVAGNQRGFFIYDAEYNTLRGNTVIDNVVGAHLWAGSKNNVVEGNDFILNREQVRYVGASDMPWGEKAGNYWSNYLGWDRDGDGAGDVRYEANDLVDRLSWRHPMMKLLLASPAVQTLRLVGQQFPILRAPSIVDPKPRMQPHNPDWSQWRGKHFPRPQ
;
A
#
# COMPACT_ATOMS: atom_id res chain seq x y z
N MET A 1 -51.51 -21.57 -56.89
CA MET A 1 -50.57 -20.52 -56.51
C MET A 1 -51.26 -19.46 -55.63
N ALA A 2 -51.73 -19.77 -54.44
CA ALA A 2 -52.39 -18.81 -53.55
C ALA A 2 -52.30 -19.22 -52.08
N SER A 3 -51.10 -19.69 -51.57
CA SER A 3 -50.94 -20.06 -50.13
C SER A 3 -49.72 -19.50 -49.48
N THR A 4 -48.87 -18.74 -50.15
CA THR A 4 -47.63 -18.21 -49.58
C THR A 4 -47.74 -16.75 -49.06
N GLY A 5 -48.80 -16.01 -49.41
CA GLY A 5 -48.98 -14.62 -48.93
C GLY A 5 -49.52 -14.46 -47.54
N ALA A 6 -50.39 -15.37 -47.06
CA ALA A 6 -51.01 -15.26 -45.76
C ALA A 6 -50.05 -15.59 -44.57
N ALA A 7 -49.12 -16.54 -44.77
CA ALA A 7 -48.13 -16.92 -43.75
C ALA A 7 -47.09 -15.82 -43.51
N MET A 8 -46.73 -15.06 -44.54
CA MET A 8 -45.75 -13.99 -44.41
C MET A 8 -46.33 -12.74 -43.71
N THR A 9 -47.63 -12.47 -43.88
CA THR A 9 -48.29 -11.33 -43.20
C THR A 9 -48.50 -11.60 -41.71
N ILE A 10 -48.82 -12.85 -41.32
CA ILE A 10 -48.97 -13.23 -39.92
C ILE A 10 -47.61 -13.18 -39.20
N LEU A 11 -46.52 -13.64 -39.83
CA LEU A 11 -45.19 -13.60 -39.26
C LEU A 11 -44.67 -12.16 -39.02
N GLN A 12 -44.98 -11.24 -39.97
CA GLN A 12 -44.60 -9.82 -39.80
C GLN A 12 -45.44 -9.10 -38.70
N THR A 13 -46.70 -9.48 -38.49
CA THR A 13 -47.54 -8.92 -37.46
C THR A 13 -47.14 -9.41 -36.06
N VAL A 14 -46.78 -10.69 -35.92
CA VAL A 14 -46.28 -11.27 -34.67
C VAL A 14 -44.91 -10.71 -34.35
N LEU A 15 -44.00 -10.51 -35.31
CA LEU A 15 -42.67 -9.93 -35.08
C LEU A 15 -42.76 -8.45 -34.65
N ARG A 16 -43.73 -7.70 -35.18
CA ARG A 16 -43.98 -6.30 -34.73
C ARG A 16 -44.61 -6.22 -33.36
N ALA A 17 -45.44 -7.17 -32.97
CA ALA A 17 -46.00 -7.25 -31.60
C ALA A 17 -44.92 -7.61 -30.56
N TRP A 18 -43.95 -8.46 -30.91
CA TRP A 18 -42.83 -8.80 -30.00
C TRP A 18 -41.79 -7.66 -29.87
N LEU A 19 -41.56 -6.83 -30.90
CA LEU A 19 -40.70 -5.67 -30.78
C LEU A 19 -41.34 -4.52 -29.97
N ALA A 20 -42.65 -4.43 -29.92
CA ALA A 20 -43.36 -3.40 -29.11
C ALA A 20 -43.40 -3.70 -27.60
N ILE A 21 -43.20 -4.95 -27.21
CA ILE A 21 -43.22 -5.33 -25.77
C ILE A 21 -41.87 -5.04 -25.08
N PHE A 22 -40.77 -4.81 -25.82
CA PHE A 22 -39.44 -4.54 -25.25
C PHE A 22 -39.06 -3.05 -25.14
N MET A 23 -39.92 -2.11 -25.51
CA MET A 23 -39.75 -0.68 -25.22
C MET A 23 -40.67 -0.25 -24.08
N LEU A 24 -40.51 -0.85 -22.90
CA LEU A 24 -40.90 -0.18 -21.70
C LEU A 24 -39.94 1.01 -21.51
N PRO A 25 -40.42 2.27 -21.47
CA PRO A 25 -39.56 3.38 -21.12
C PRO A 25 -38.99 3.07 -19.73
N SER A 26 -37.69 3.02 -19.62
CA SER A 26 -37.05 3.10 -18.31
C SER A 26 -37.50 4.40 -17.69
N VAL A 27 -38.48 4.33 -16.82
CA VAL A 27 -38.92 5.47 -16.02
C VAL A 27 -37.71 5.79 -15.13
N CYS A 28 -36.92 6.76 -15.55
CA CYS A 28 -35.90 7.35 -14.70
C CYS A 28 -36.65 8.06 -13.57
N VAL A 29 -36.91 7.34 -12.48
CA VAL A 29 -37.46 7.94 -11.26
C VAL A 29 -36.36 8.87 -10.76
N ALA A 30 -36.64 10.16 -10.72
CA ALA A 30 -35.72 11.13 -10.17
C ALA A 30 -35.43 10.75 -8.70
N ALA A 31 -34.12 10.69 -8.35
CA ALA A 31 -33.71 10.39 -6.99
C ALA A 31 -34.35 11.38 -6.00
N THR A 32 -35.06 10.86 -5.02
CA THR A 32 -35.72 11.67 -3.99
C THR A 32 -34.70 12.04 -2.91
N LEU A 33 -34.83 13.27 -2.39
CA LEU A 33 -34.03 13.77 -1.30
C LEU A 33 -34.78 13.63 0.03
N TRP A 34 -34.22 12.91 0.97
CA TRP A 34 -34.74 12.67 2.31
C TRP A 34 -33.94 13.46 3.35
N PRO A 35 -34.36 14.62 3.82
CA PRO A 35 -33.66 15.34 4.87
C PRO A 35 -33.91 14.70 6.23
N VAL A 36 -32.85 14.52 7.03
CA VAL A 36 -32.90 14.01 8.41
C VAL A 36 -32.34 15.09 9.33
N ALA A 37 -33.15 15.57 10.27
CA ALA A 37 -32.78 16.56 11.26
C ALA A 37 -32.32 15.89 12.58
N PRO A 38 -31.61 16.60 13.47
CA PRO A 38 -31.24 16.09 14.79
C PRO A 38 -32.50 15.65 15.58
N GLY A 39 -32.42 14.44 16.13
CA GLY A 39 -33.53 13.80 16.84
C GLY A 39 -34.42 12.90 15.98
N GLU A 40 -34.24 12.93 14.67
CA GLU A 40 -34.86 11.97 13.75
C GLU A 40 -33.96 10.76 13.52
N SER A 41 -34.53 9.61 13.17
CA SER A 41 -33.79 8.37 12.90
C SER A 41 -33.32 8.30 11.43
N ILE A 42 -32.02 8.13 11.24
CA ILE A 42 -31.42 7.87 9.92
C ILE A 42 -31.89 6.51 9.41
N GLN A 43 -31.96 5.48 10.29
CA GLN A 43 -32.40 4.14 9.90
C GLN A 43 -33.86 4.14 9.42
N ALA A 44 -34.73 4.94 10.03
CA ALA A 44 -36.10 5.09 9.55
C ALA A 44 -36.17 5.71 8.15
N ALA A 45 -35.35 6.73 7.87
CA ALA A 45 -35.26 7.32 6.54
C ALA A 45 -34.70 6.29 5.51
N ILE A 46 -33.70 5.47 5.88
CA ILE A 46 -33.20 4.38 5.03
C ILE A 46 -34.32 3.39 4.68
N HIS A 47 -35.17 3.02 5.63
CA HIS A 47 -36.27 2.09 5.37
C HIS A 47 -37.31 2.66 4.38
N LEU A 48 -37.61 3.95 4.48
CA LEU A 48 -38.61 4.62 3.65
C LEU A 48 -38.09 4.97 2.24
N ALA A 49 -36.80 5.21 2.09
CA ALA A 49 -36.19 5.58 0.83
C ALA A 49 -36.27 4.47 -0.22
N ALA A 50 -36.45 4.86 -1.46
CA ALA A 50 -36.37 3.97 -2.63
C ALA A 50 -34.91 3.77 -3.08
N PRO A 51 -34.61 2.69 -3.80
CA PRO A 51 -33.29 2.52 -4.45
C PRO A 51 -32.93 3.73 -5.33
N GLY A 52 -31.71 4.26 -5.13
CA GLY A 52 -31.20 5.43 -5.84
C GLY A 52 -31.45 6.78 -5.12
N ASP A 53 -32.21 6.79 -4.05
CA ASP A 53 -32.47 8.00 -3.28
C ASP A 53 -31.24 8.52 -2.51
N THR A 54 -31.31 9.80 -2.13
CA THR A 54 -30.29 10.45 -1.30
C THR A 54 -30.89 10.82 0.05
N ILE A 55 -30.23 10.38 1.14
CA ILE A 55 -30.56 10.77 2.51
C ILE A 55 -29.56 11.84 2.95
N GLU A 56 -30.04 13.06 3.20
CA GLU A 56 -29.23 14.17 3.70
C GLU A 56 -29.37 14.31 5.21
N VAL A 57 -28.31 13.98 5.92
CA VAL A 57 -28.27 14.06 7.38
C VAL A 57 -27.67 15.38 7.81
N LYS A 58 -28.43 16.21 8.50
CA LYS A 58 -27.99 17.51 9.03
C LYS A 58 -27.03 17.31 10.21
N ARG A 59 -26.20 18.34 10.46
CA ARG A 59 -25.28 18.35 11.60
C ARG A 59 -26.01 17.99 12.90
N GLY A 60 -25.53 16.99 13.60
CA GLY A 60 -26.09 16.47 14.85
C GLY A 60 -25.30 15.28 15.37
N HIS A 61 -25.75 14.73 16.48
CA HIS A 61 -25.21 13.50 17.06
C HIS A 61 -26.29 12.44 17.04
N TYR A 62 -26.05 11.39 16.25
CA TYR A 62 -26.98 10.29 16.00
C TYR A 62 -26.41 9.01 16.64
N ARG A 63 -27.19 8.38 17.52
CA ARG A 63 -26.80 7.16 18.25
C ARG A 63 -27.52 5.97 17.64
N GLU A 64 -27.02 5.54 16.49
CA GLU A 64 -27.63 4.46 15.71
C GLU A 64 -26.54 3.59 15.07
N ASN A 65 -26.84 2.31 14.91
CA ASN A 65 -26.12 1.41 14.03
C ASN A 65 -26.96 1.25 12.76
N LEU A 66 -26.38 1.59 11.59
CA LEU A 66 -27.12 1.61 10.34
C LEU A 66 -26.92 0.32 9.54
N HIS A 67 -28.01 -0.17 8.99
CA HIS A 67 -28.02 -1.25 8.00
C HIS A 67 -28.58 -0.75 6.67
N ILE A 68 -27.79 -0.84 5.60
CA ILE A 68 -28.14 -0.33 4.27
C ILE A 68 -28.26 -1.51 3.32
N ASP A 69 -29.49 -1.88 2.97
CA ASP A 69 -29.87 -3.05 2.19
C ASP A 69 -30.31 -2.73 0.75
N LYS A 70 -30.16 -1.48 0.34
CA LYS A 70 -30.52 -1.01 -1.01
C LYS A 70 -29.53 0.05 -1.50
N PRO A 71 -29.35 0.20 -2.84
CA PRO A 71 -28.54 1.28 -3.40
C PRO A 71 -29.07 2.65 -2.98
N LEU A 72 -28.25 3.45 -2.31
CA LEU A 72 -28.60 4.84 -1.93
C LEU A 72 -27.34 5.66 -1.63
N THR A 73 -27.52 6.97 -1.54
CA THR A 73 -26.48 7.89 -1.06
C THR A 73 -26.84 8.40 0.33
N LEU A 74 -25.97 8.14 1.30
CA LEU A 74 -26.05 8.72 2.64
C LEU A 74 -25.03 9.87 2.73
N ARG A 75 -25.53 11.10 2.80
CA ARG A 75 -24.74 12.34 2.77
C ARG A 75 -24.84 13.10 4.08
N GLY A 76 -23.71 13.31 4.72
CA GLY A 76 -23.60 14.15 5.92
C GLY A 76 -23.39 15.64 5.57
N ILE A 77 -24.28 16.50 6.01
CA ILE A 77 -24.17 17.94 5.85
C ILE A 77 -23.50 18.54 7.10
N GLN A 78 -22.37 19.22 6.89
CA GLN A 78 -21.57 19.79 7.99
C GLN A 78 -21.09 18.74 9.01
N ARG A 79 -20.77 17.51 8.54
CA ARG A 79 -20.16 16.44 9.30
C ARG A 79 -20.97 16.01 10.54
N PRO A 80 -22.17 15.43 10.38
CA PRO A 80 -22.89 14.82 11.49
C PRO A 80 -22.09 13.67 12.08
N THR A 81 -22.22 13.46 13.39
CA THR A 81 -21.60 12.33 14.09
C THR A 81 -22.59 11.18 14.19
N LEU A 82 -22.18 10.03 13.68
CA LEU A 82 -22.86 8.75 13.87
C LEU A 82 -22.09 7.94 14.90
N ASP A 83 -22.71 7.67 16.05
CA ASP A 83 -22.11 6.98 17.19
C ASP A 83 -22.68 5.57 17.31
N GLY A 84 -21.83 4.56 17.14
CA GLY A 84 -22.17 3.14 17.28
C GLY A 84 -22.32 2.67 18.75
N GLN A 85 -22.10 3.55 19.72
CA GLN A 85 -22.30 3.29 21.15
C GLN A 85 -21.46 2.12 21.70
N GLY A 86 -20.37 1.78 21.03
CA GLY A 86 -19.53 0.62 21.40
C GLY A 86 -20.13 -0.74 21.02
N ASN A 87 -21.09 -0.77 20.10
CA ASN A 87 -21.77 -2.00 19.68
C ASN A 87 -21.59 -2.26 18.19
N GLY A 88 -21.24 -3.48 17.81
CA GLY A 88 -21.20 -3.96 16.43
C GLY A 88 -20.52 -3.01 15.43
N ASP A 89 -21.00 -3.03 14.19
CA ASP A 89 -20.58 -2.08 13.17
C ASP A 89 -21.39 -0.79 13.27
N VAL A 90 -20.78 0.37 13.00
CA VAL A 90 -21.55 1.63 13.00
C VAL A 90 -22.41 1.72 11.73
N ILE A 91 -21.86 1.35 10.58
CA ILE A 91 -22.57 1.24 9.31
C ILE A 91 -22.28 -0.13 8.69
N ARG A 92 -23.33 -0.85 8.33
CA ARG A 92 -23.25 -2.10 7.58
C ARG A 92 -23.87 -1.91 6.20
N ILE A 93 -23.09 -2.11 5.15
CA ILE A 93 -23.52 -2.00 3.75
C ILE A 93 -23.75 -3.43 3.21
N ALA A 94 -24.99 -3.72 2.82
CA ALA A 94 -25.44 -5.02 2.32
C ALA A 94 -25.94 -4.96 0.87
N ALA A 95 -25.85 -3.81 0.21
CA ALA A 95 -26.28 -3.63 -1.17
C ALA A 95 -25.18 -2.98 -2.03
N PRO A 96 -25.17 -3.24 -3.35
CA PRO A 96 -24.24 -2.57 -4.25
C PRO A 96 -24.61 -1.09 -4.45
N HIS A 97 -23.65 -0.32 -4.99
CA HIS A 97 -23.82 1.10 -5.34
C HIS A 97 -24.25 2.02 -4.18
N VAL A 98 -23.87 1.68 -2.95
CA VAL A 98 -24.09 2.56 -1.78
C VAL A 98 -22.96 3.58 -1.69
N THR A 99 -23.31 4.85 -1.48
CA THR A 99 -22.37 5.93 -1.21
C THR A 99 -22.53 6.45 0.21
N ILE A 100 -21.41 6.52 0.96
CA ILE A 100 -21.34 7.16 2.28
C ILE A 100 -20.37 8.32 2.18
N GLU A 101 -20.81 9.54 2.51
CA GLU A 101 -19.95 10.72 2.42
C GLU A 101 -20.21 11.77 3.52
N GLY A 102 -19.12 12.35 4.04
CA GLY A 102 -19.18 13.56 4.87
C GLY A 102 -19.55 13.35 6.34
N PHE A 103 -19.38 12.15 6.91
CA PHE A 103 -19.71 11.83 8.30
C PHE A 103 -18.48 11.80 9.22
N ILE A 104 -18.74 11.98 10.52
CA ILE A 104 -17.90 11.43 11.59
C ILE A 104 -18.53 10.11 12.01
N ILE A 105 -17.83 9.00 11.79
CA ILE A 105 -18.26 7.63 12.09
C ILE A 105 -17.46 7.14 13.29
N TRP A 106 -18.10 6.96 14.42
CA TRP A 106 -17.39 6.85 15.69
C TRP A 106 -17.89 5.69 16.55
N ASN A 107 -16.94 5.05 17.29
CA ASN A 107 -17.23 4.18 18.43
C ASN A 107 -17.95 2.87 18.05
N SER A 108 -17.33 2.07 17.15
CA SER A 108 -17.77 0.69 16.90
C SER A 108 -17.54 -0.21 18.12
N GLY A 109 -18.13 -1.38 18.11
CA GLY A 109 -17.85 -2.47 19.05
C GLY A 109 -16.37 -2.88 19.06
N ASP A 110 -15.99 -3.75 20.01
CA ASP A 110 -14.61 -4.16 20.30
C ASP A 110 -14.34 -5.64 20.03
N HIS A 111 -15.24 -6.34 19.40
CA HIS A 111 -15.11 -7.77 19.20
C HIS A 111 -14.30 -8.07 17.93
N LEU A 112 -13.03 -8.46 18.08
CA LEU A 112 -12.12 -8.78 16.97
C LEU A 112 -12.63 -9.93 16.09
N GLY A 113 -13.24 -10.94 16.69
CA GLY A 113 -13.77 -12.10 15.96
C GLY A 113 -15.01 -11.79 15.11
N GLU A 114 -15.75 -10.73 15.46
CA GLU A 114 -16.89 -10.22 14.70
C GLU A 114 -16.49 -9.10 13.73
N GLN A 115 -15.22 -8.70 13.72
CA GLN A 115 -14.65 -7.65 12.89
C GLN A 115 -15.37 -6.30 13.03
N ASN A 116 -15.85 -5.93 14.23
CA ASN A 116 -16.62 -4.71 14.43
C ASN A 116 -15.94 -3.48 13.83
N ALA A 117 -16.60 -2.82 12.90
CA ALA A 117 -16.03 -1.77 12.07
C ALA A 117 -16.82 -0.45 12.12
N GLY A 118 -16.14 0.65 11.79
CA GLY A 118 -16.83 1.91 11.47
C GLY A 118 -17.75 1.71 10.26
N VAL A 119 -17.23 1.09 9.19
CA VAL A 119 -18.02 0.68 8.02
C VAL A 119 -17.68 -0.75 7.65
N TYR A 120 -18.66 -1.62 7.64
CA TYR A 120 -18.55 -2.99 7.15
C TYR A 120 -19.25 -3.13 5.79
N ILE A 121 -18.49 -3.45 4.75
CA ILE A 121 -18.98 -3.69 3.40
C ILE A 121 -19.07 -5.20 3.20
N GLN A 122 -20.29 -5.72 3.10
CA GLN A 122 -20.60 -7.14 3.04
C GLN A 122 -20.33 -7.76 1.66
N PRO A 123 -20.25 -9.10 1.58
CA PRO A 123 -20.18 -9.80 0.32
C PRO A 123 -21.29 -9.37 -0.66
N GLY A 124 -20.87 -9.02 -1.90
CA GLY A 124 -21.79 -8.58 -2.95
C GLY A 124 -22.21 -7.11 -2.89
N ALA A 125 -21.76 -6.35 -1.90
CA ALA A 125 -21.96 -4.89 -1.85
C ALA A 125 -20.97 -4.17 -2.79
N ASP A 126 -20.95 -4.58 -4.05
CA ASP A 126 -20.04 -4.07 -5.07
C ASP A 126 -20.26 -2.57 -5.35
N HIS A 127 -19.24 -1.91 -5.86
CA HIS A 127 -19.28 -0.48 -6.22
C HIS A 127 -19.62 0.46 -5.04
N ALA A 128 -19.44 0.02 -3.80
CA ALA A 128 -19.61 0.89 -2.65
C ALA A 128 -18.56 2.01 -2.64
N LEU A 129 -18.96 3.21 -2.25
CA LEU A 129 -18.10 4.37 -2.13
C LEU A 129 -18.16 4.96 -0.72
N VAL A 130 -17.01 5.04 -0.04
CA VAL A 130 -16.88 5.72 1.25
C VAL A 130 -15.87 6.85 1.11
N ARG A 131 -16.32 8.10 1.27
CA ARG A 131 -15.43 9.24 1.05
C ARG A 131 -15.62 10.40 2.01
N ASN A 132 -14.56 11.18 2.20
CA ASN A 132 -14.57 12.42 2.99
C ASN A 132 -15.14 12.23 4.42
N CYS A 133 -15.00 11.04 4.98
CA CYS A 133 -15.44 10.69 6.33
C CYS A 133 -14.27 10.76 7.33
N ASP A 134 -14.61 10.93 8.60
CA ASP A 134 -13.71 10.78 9.73
C ASP A 134 -14.14 9.55 10.53
N LEU A 135 -13.40 8.45 10.35
CA LEU A 135 -13.66 7.19 11.05
C LEU A 135 -12.76 7.13 12.29
N ALA A 136 -13.26 7.61 13.41
CA ALA A 136 -12.50 7.71 14.63
C ALA A 136 -12.96 6.73 15.71
N TYR A 137 -12.01 6.22 16.50
CA TYR A 137 -12.28 5.35 17.63
C TYR A 137 -13.10 4.09 17.28
N ASN A 138 -12.88 3.55 16.09
CA ASN A 138 -13.44 2.27 15.67
C ASN A 138 -12.40 1.16 15.85
N LEU A 139 -12.84 -0.09 16.05
CA LEU A 139 -11.93 -1.23 16.15
C LEU A 139 -11.27 -1.45 14.78
N PHE A 140 -12.06 -1.74 13.73
CA PHE A 140 -11.64 -1.58 12.34
C PHE A 140 -12.19 -0.27 11.79
N GLY A 141 -11.41 0.46 11.00
CA GLY A 141 -11.95 1.63 10.30
C GLY A 141 -12.98 1.17 9.25
N LEU A 142 -12.53 0.40 8.26
CA LEU A 142 -13.37 -0.28 7.28
C LEU A 142 -13.00 -1.77 7.22
N TRP A 143 -14.03 -2.61 7.12
CA TRP A 143 -13.91 -4.02 6.76
C TRP A 143 -14.62 -4.25 5.42
N ILE A 144 -13.89 -4.72 4.42
CA ILE A 144 -14.39 -4.95 3.05
C ILE A 144 -14.22 -6.44 2.76
N GLU A 145 -15.32 -7.14 2.60
CA GLU A 145 -15.33 -8.58 2.39
C GLU A 145 -16.07 -8.95 1.11
N LYS A 146 -15.39 -9.58 0.18
CA LYS A 146 -15.96 -10.12 -1.06
C LYS A 146 -16.86 -9.12 -1.80
N ALA A 147 -16.42 -7.86 -1.83
CA ALA A 147 -17.09 -6.77 -2.54
C ALA A 147 -16.10 -6.13 -3.53
N ASN A 148 -16.49 -6.07 -4.78
CA ASN A 148 -15.64 -5.64 -5.88
C ASN A 148 -15.87 -4.17 -6.26
N ASP A 149 -14.89 -3.57 -6.95
CA ASP A 149 -14.98 -2.20 -7.45
C ASP A 149 -15.27 -1.15 -6.36
N VAL A 150 -14.93 -1.48 -5.09
CA VAL A 150 -15.13 -0.59 -3.95
C VAL A 150 -14.14 0.57 -4.02
N ARG A 151 -14.61 1.78 -3.67
CA ARG A 151 -13.78 2.98 -3.58
C ARG A 151 -13.80 3.56 -2.17
N VAL A 152 -12.60 3.82 -1.64
CA VAL A 152 -12.42 4.44 -0.32
C VAL A 152 -11.50 5.64 -0.50
N GLU A 153 -12.06 6.86 -0.36
CA GLU A 153 -11.37 8.07 -0.82
C GLU A 153 -11.34 9.18 0.24
N ASN A 154 -10.16 9.77 0.45
CA ASN A 154 -9.97 10.98 1.25
C ASN A 154 -10.57 10.90 2.67
N ASN A 155 -10.51 9.73 3.30
CA ASN A 155 -10.97 9.55 4.67
C ASN A 155 -9.83 9.78 5.66
N LEU A 156 -10.18 10.28 6.84
CA LEU A 156 -9.34 10.26 8.02
C LEU A 156 -9.74 9.05 8.87
N ILE A 157 -8.79 8.15 9.14
CA ILE A 157 -9.06 6.93 9.92
C ILE A 157 -8.11 6.89 11.11
N THR A 158 -8.65 6.95 12.31
CA THR A 158 -7.89 6.91 13.55
C THR A 158 -8.42 5.84 14.48
N GLY A 159 -7.58 4.85 14.80
CA GLY A 159 -7.94 3.74 15.69
C GLY A 159 -8.06 4.14 17.16
N LYS A 160 -8.36 3.17 18.01
CA LYS A 160 -8.48 3.32 19.48
C LYS A 160 -7.07 3.47 20.07
N ARG A 161 -6.63 4.71 20.29
CA ARG A 161 -5.25 5.03 20.74
C ARG A 161 -4.91 4.49 22.12
N ASP A 162 -5.90 4.40 22.98
CA ASP A 162 -5.81 3.87 24.35
C ASP A 162 -5.63 2.35 24.41
N TYR A 163 -5.87 1.65 23.28
CA TYR A 163 -5.63 0.22 23.19
C TYR A 163 -4.18 -0.08 22.80
N MET A 164 -3.63 -1.16 23.34
CA MET A 164 -2.36 -1.72 22.84
C MET A 164 -2.52 -2.13 21.37
N SER A 165 -1.48 -1.96 20.56
CA SER A 165 -1.51 -2.24 19.11
C SER A 165 -2.06 -3.64 18.77
N VAL A 166 -1.77 -4.65 19.59
CA VAL A 166 -2.26 -6.04 19.38
C VAL A 166 -3.77 -6.22 19.58
N LYS A 167 -4.42 -5.28 20.28
CA LYS A 167 -5.86 -5.27 20.52
C LYS A 167 -6.63 -4.41 19.53
N ARG A 168 -5.93 -3.64 18.68
CA ARG A 168 -6.56 -2.83 17.65
C ARG A 168 -6.85 -3.67 16.42
N GLY A 169 -7.88 -3.31 15.67
CA GLY A 169 -8.10 -3.79 14.32
C GLY A 169 -7.31 -2.97 13.29
N ASN A 170 -7.51 -3.26 12.02
CA ASN A 170 -6.83 -2.58 10.92
C ASN A 170 -7.58 -1.30 10.51
N GLY A 171 -6.87 -0.39 9.84
CA GLY A 171 -7.49 0.83 9.32
C GLY A 171 -8.47 0.51 8.21
N ILE A 172 -8.00 -0.09 7.12
CA ILE A 172 -8.83 -0.65 6.05
C ILE A 172 -8.37 -2.09 5.85
N GLN A 173 -9.30 -3.01 5.96
CA GLN A 173 -9.14 -4.42 5.67
C GLN A 173 -9.81 -4.76 4.35
N LEU A 174 -9.07 -5.37 3.42
CA LEU A 174 -9.60 -5.99 2.21
C LEU A 174 -9.44 -7.50 2.33
N TYR A 175 -10.53 -8.22 2.11
CA TYR A 175 -10.54 -9.66 2.09
C TYR A 175 -11.32 -10.18 0.89
N ASP A 176 -10.65 -10.87 -0.03
CA ASP A 176 -11.23 -11.46 -1.24
C ASP A 176 -11.99 -10.42 -2.09
N THR A 177 -11.30 -9.29 -2.40
CA THR A 177 -11.86 -8.18 -3.18
C THR A 177 -11.08 -7.98 -4.48
N HIS A 178 -11.77 -7.51 -5.52
CA HIS A 178 -11.15 -7.18 -6.80
C HIS A 178 -11.39 -5.73 -7.20
N ARG A 179 -10.41 -5.13 -7.87
CA ARG A 179 -10.47 -3.77 -8.45
C ARG A 179 -10.81 -2.66 -7.46
N ALA A 180 -10.47 -2.88 -6.18
CA ALA A 180 -10.66 -1.84 -5.17
C ALA A 180 -9.77 -0.62 -5.44
N GLN A 181 -10.26 0.57 -5.12
CA GLN A 181 -9.52 1.82 -5.22
C GLN A 181 -9.44 2.49 -3.84
N ILE A 182 -8.24 2.52 -3.27
CA ILE A 182 -7.97 3.08 -1.94
C ILE A 182 -7.10 4.33 -2.13
N LEU A 183 -7.72 5.52 -2.10
CA LEU A 183 -7.14 6.74 -2.62
C LEU A 183 -7.12 7.87 -1.57
N GLY A 184 -5.96 8.45 -1.32
CA GLY A 184 -5.84 9.69 -0.53
C GLY A 184 -6.23 9.60 0.94
N ASN A 185 -6.33 8.40 1.52
CA ASN A 185 -6.72 8.22 2.92
C ASN A 185 -5.56 8.53 3.86
N ASN A 186 -5.87 9.06 5.04
CA ASN A 186 -4.92 9.29 6.12
C ASN A 186 -5.25 8.36 7.30
N ILE A 187 -4.39 7.36 7.54
CA ILE A 187 -4.68 6.24 8.45
C ILE A 187 -3.61 6.16 9.54
N SER A 188 -4.03 6.12 10.80
CA SER A 188 -3.10 6.11 11.92
C SER A 188 -3.65 5.44 13.20
N PHE A 189 -2.74 5.04 14.08
CA PHE A 189 -3.02 4.47 15.39
C PHE A 189 -3.91 3.23 15.37
N VAL A 190 -3.84 2.48 14.30
CA VAL A 190 -4.47 1.16 14.09
C VAL A 190 -3.44 0.05 14.24
N ARG A 191 -3.85 -1.22 14.13
CA ARG A 191 -2.89 -2.33 14.10
C ARG A 191 -2.05 -2.25 12.82
N ASP A 192 -2.66 -2.39 11.66
CA ASP A 192 -2.06 -2.19 10.35
C ASP A 192 -2.90 -1.16 9.59
N ALA A 193 -2.26 -0.16 8.96
CA ALA A 193 -3.05 0.89 8.33
C ALA A 193 -3.86 0.34 7.15
N LEU A 194 -3.23 -0.46 6.30
CA LEU A 194 -3.90 -1.24 5.26
C LEU A 194 -3.55 -2.73 5.46
N TYR A 195 -4.55 -3.58 5.45
CA TYR A 195 -4.38 -5.03 5.40
C TYR A 195 -5.06 -5.57 4.15
N VAL A 196 -4.29 -6.25 3.29
CA VAL A 196 -4.76 -6.74 1.99
C VAL A 196 -4.53 -8.23 1.93
N ASP A 197 -5.59 -8.99 1.85
CA ASP A 197 -5.54 -10.45 1.78
C ASP A 197 -6.43 -10.96 0.64
N VAL A 198 -5.91 -11.87 -0.17
CA VAL A 198 -6.60 -12.49 -1.32
C VAL A 198 -7.30 -11.45 -2.23
N SER A 199 -6.68 -10.27 -2.42
CA SER A 199 -7.32 -9.16 -3.12
C SER A 199 -6.47 -8.70 -4.31
N HIS A 200 -7.09 -8.57 -5.48
CA HIS A 200 -6.40 -8.44 -6.76
C HIS A 200 -6.84 -7.21 -7.54
N ASP A 201 -6.00 -6.79 -8.50
CA ASP A 201 -6.28 -5.69 -9.44
C ASP A 201 -6.60 -4.35 -8.77
N ALA A 202 -6.18 -4.17 -7.51
CA ALA A 202 -6.48 -2.97 -6.72
C ALA A 202 -5.45 -1.86 -6.93
N VAL A 203 -5.87 -0.62 -6.69
CA VAL A 203 -5.03 0.58 -6.74
C VAL A 203 -4.97 1.25 -5.37
N PHE A 204 -3.77 1.33 -4.81
CA PHE A 204 -3.47 2.06 -3.57
C PHE A 204 -2.66 3.29 -3.92
N ARG A 205 -3.26 4.49 -3.84
CA ARG A 205 -2.61 5.72 -4.29
C ARG A 205 -2.73 6.86 -3.29
N ALA A 206 -1.63 7.57 -3.12
CA ALA A 206 -1.55 8.81 -2.33
C ALA A 206 -2.05 8.68 -0.88
N ASN A 207 -2.03 7.47 -0.29
CA ASN A 207 -2.41 7.26 1.09
C ASN A 207 -1.27 7.66 2.05
N ARG A 208 -1.63 8.12 3.23
CA ARG A 208 -0.74 8.49 4.34
C ARG A 208 -0.94 7.51 5.48
N LEU A 209 0.06 6.67 5.74
CA LEU A 209 -0.04 5.50 6.60
C LEU A 209 0.98 5.60 7.74
N HIS A 210 0.57 5.86 8.98
CA HIS A 210 1.53 6.16 10.03
C HIS A 210 1.09 5.76 11.45
N HIS A 211 2.08 5.68 12.37
CA HIS A 211 1.86 5.37 13.78
C HIS A 211 1.11 4.04 14.02
N SER A 212 1.40 3.05 13.21
CA SER A 212 0.79 1.73 13.24
C SER A 212 1.86 0.64 13.33
N ARG A 213 1.49 -0.63 13.44
CA ARG A 213 2.44 -1.74 13.34
C ARG A 213 3.05 -1.78 11.94
N TYR A 214 2.21 -1.85 10.92
CA TYR A 214 2.61 -1.74 9.52
C TYR A 214 1.81 -0.65 8.82
N GLY A 215 2.47 0.11 7.93
CA GLY A 215 1.76 0.94 6.97
C GLY A 215 0.91 0.06 6.06
N THR A 216 1.48 -1.05 5.60
CA THR A 216 0.77 -2.07 4.84
C THR A 216 1.20 -3.46 5.28
N HIS A 217 0.22 -4.34 5.49
CA HIS A 217 0.38 -5.77 5.65
C HIS A 217 -0.35 -6.47 4.51
N TYR A 218 0.38 -7.25 3.72
CA TYR A 218 -0.10 -7.69 2.42
C TYR A 218 0.16 -9.18 2.26
N MET A 219 -0.86 -9.97 1.92
CA MET A 219 -0.73 -11.42 1.75
C MET A 219 -1.60 -11.93 0.59
N ASN A 220 -1.11 -12.91 -0.15
CA ASN A 220 -1.85 -13.66 -1.18
C ASN A 220 -2.59 -12.79 -2.21
N ALA A 221 -2.02 -11.65 -2.58
CA ALA A 221 -2.70 -10.69 -3.43
C ALA A 221 -1.81 -10.30 -4.62
N TYR A 222 -2.39 -10.19 -5.80
CA TYR A 222 -1.68 -10.11 -7.08
C TYR A 222 -2.16 -8.94 -7.93
N ASP A 223 -1.34 -8.52 -8.91
CA ASP A 223 -1.68 -7.55 -9.94
C ASP A 223 -2.09 -6.16 -9.41
N ASN A 224 -1.59 -5.77 -8.24
CA ASN A 224 -1.96 -4.51 -7.59
C ASN A 224 -0.93 -3.41 -7.85
N ILE A 225 -1.40 -2.16 -7.76
CA ILE A 225 -0.59 -0.94 -7.96
C ILE A 225 -0.49 -0.16 -6.65
N TRP A 226 0.75 0.05 -6.20
CA TRP A 226 1.11 0.91 -5.06
C TRP A 226 1.83 2.15 -5.57
N GLN A 227 1.17 3.31 -5.55
CA GLN A 227 1.73 4.52 -6.15
C GLN A 227 1.59 5.74 -5.24
N GLY A 228 2.72 6.42 -5.00
CA GLY A 228 2.73 7.72 -4.33
C GLY A 228 2.24 7.70 -2.89
N ASN A 229 2.26 6.53 -2.22
CA ASN A 229 1.90 6.44 -0.82
C ASN A 229 3.05 6.89 0.09
N ASP A 230 2.70 7.43 1.25
CA ASP A 230 3.64 7.90 2.26
C ASP A 230 3.45 7.08 3.55
N THR A 231 4.51 6.40 4.00
CA THR A 231 4.44 5.53 5.17
C THR A 231 5.59 5.81 6.13
N TRP A 232 5.26 6.25 7.35
CA TRP A 232 6.27 6.68 8.32
C TRP A 232 5.86 6.41 9.78
N MET A 233 6.87 6.34 10.66
CA MET A 233 6.67 6.13 12.10
C MET A 233 5.83 4.89 12.42
N ASN A 234 5.94 3.86 11.59
CA ASN A 234 5.42 2.53 11.87
C ASN A 234 6.55 1.61 12.37
N ARG A 235 6.23 0.40 12.79
CA ARG A 235 7.26 -0.63 12.92
C ARG A 235 7.80 -0.98 11.53
N GLY A 236 6.95 -1.28 10.55
CA GLY A 236 7.32 -1.48 9.15
C GLY A 236 6.51 -0.60 8.22
N GLY A 237 7.12 -0.14 7.13
CA GLY A 237 6.44 0.65 6.11
C GLY A 237 5.52 -0.20 5.25
N LEU A 238 6.04 -0.75 4.16
CA LEU A 238 5.30 -1.66 3.28
C LEU A 238 5.80 -3.09 3.51
N ALA A 239 4.96 -3.97 4.05
CA ALA A 239 5.23 -5.39 4.21
C ALA A 239 4.49 -6.17 3.11
N LEU A 240 5.20 -6.41 1.98
CA LEU A 240 4.68 -7.09 0.79
C LEU A 240 5.08 -8.55 0.85
N MET A 241 4.13 -9.42 1.19
CA MET A 241 4.39 -10.83 1.46
C MET A 241 3.46 -11.73 0.63
N GLU A 242 4.04 -12.82 0.10
CA GLU A 242 3.32 -13.85 -0.67
C GLU A 242 2.54 -13.26 -1.85
N VAL A 243 3.23 -12.48 -2.70
CA VAL A 243 2.61 -11.63 -3.72
C VAL A 243 3.28 -11.78 -5.07
N ARG A 244 2.57 -11.44 -6.14
CA ARG A 244 3.07 -11.48 -7.52
C ARG A 244 2.57 -10.30 -8.34
N ARG A 245 3.38 -9.91 -9.32
CA ARG A 245 3.06 -8.89 -10.34
C ARG A 245 2.56 -7.57 -9.74
N LEU A 246 3.25 -7.13 -8.66
CA LEU A 246 3.00 -5.80 -8.12
C LEU A 246 3.77 -4.74 -8.88
N THR A 247 3.16 -3.57 -9.01
CA THR A 247 3.83 -2.32 -9.36
C THR A 247 3.90 -1.43 -8.14
N VAL A 248 5.11 -1.21 -7.61
CA VAL A 248 5.37 -0.41 -6.40
C VAL A 248 6.23 0.78 -6.78
N ARG A 249 5.63 1.95 -6.98
CA ARG A 249 6.35 3.11 -7.52
C ARG A 249 6.06 4.42 -6.82
N ASN A 250 7.07 5.29 -6.79
CA ASN A 250 6.97 6.65 -6.22
C ASN A 250 6.44 6.68 -4.77
N ASN A 251 6.61 5.59 -4.00
CA ASN A 251 6.22 5.56 -2.59
C ASN A 251 7.37 6.08 -1.71
N ARG A 252 7.04 6.57 -0.54
CA ARG A 252 7.99 7.02 0.48
C ARG A 252 7.81 6.20 1.75
N ALA A 253 8.84 5.45 2.12
CA ALA A 253 8.86 4.63 3.33
C ALA A 253 10.01 5.11 4.24
N TRP A 254 9.69 5.93 5.26
CA TRP A 254 10.72 6.61 6.02
C TRP A 254 10.45 6.61 7.53
N ALA A 255 11.54 6.68 8.29
CA ALA A 255 11.48 6.71 9.75
C ALA A 255 10.62 5.59 10.37
N ASN A 256 10.66 4.36 9.81
CA ASN A 256 10.05 3.20 10.41
C ASN A 256 11.06 2.48 11.32
N SER A 257 10.60 1.91 12.44
CA SER A 257 11.51 1.35 13.45
C SER A 257 12.17 0.03 13.04
N ASP A 258 11.65 -0.66 12.03
CA ASP A 258 12.22 -1.89 11.49
C ASP A 258 12.54 -1.71 9.99
N HIS A 259 11.64 -2.02 9.08
CA HIS A 259 11.91 -1.96 7.64
C HIS A 259 11.10 -0.86 6.93
N GLY A 260 11.70 -0.27 5.88
CA GLY A 260 10.99 0.63 4.97
C GLY A 260 10.08 -0.16 4.05
N ILE A 261 10.67 -1.03 3.20
CA ILE A 261 9.93 -1.92 2.31
C ILE A 261 10.44 -3.36 2.51
N MET A 262 9.56 -4.26 2.88
CA MET A 262 9.83 -5.69 2.97
C MET A 262 9.26 -6.41 1.75
N LEU A 263 10.11 -7.18 1.10
CA LEU A 263 9.81 -8.04 -0.05
C LEU A 263 10.01 -9.49 0.39
N ARG A 264 8.92 -10.16 0.78
CA ARG A 264 8.98 -11.53 1.26
C ARG A 264 8.15 -12.44 0.39
N THR A 265 8.74 -13.48 -0.18
CA THR A 265 8.06 -14.42 -1.09
C THR A 265 7.31 -13.66 -2.20
N ILE A 266 8.00 -12.66 -2.80
CA ILE A 266 7.46 -11.80 -3.86
C ILE A 266 8.06 -12.21 -5.20
N GLN A 267 7.23 -12.22 -6.24
CA GLN A 267 7.64 -12.63 -7.58
C GLN A 267 7.14 -11.67 -8.66
N ASP A 268 7.87 -11.60 -9.78
CA ASP A 268 7.49 -10.92 -11.03
C ASP A 268 7.04 -9.46 -10.83
N SER A 269 7.62 -8.76 -9.86
CA SER A 269 7.16 -7.43 -9.44
C SER A 269 8.17 -6.35 -9.79
N THR A 270 7.68 -5.12 -9.98
CA THR A 270 8.49 -3.94 -10.26
C THR A 270 8.43 -2.97 -9.09
N ILE A 271 9.60 -2.66 -8.51
CA ILE A 271 9.78 -1.75 -7.39
C ILE A 271 10.64 -0.60 -7.86
N GLU A 272 10.02 0.55 -8.18
CA GLU A 272 10.72 1.63 -8.89
C GLU A 272 10.47 3.02 -8.28
N ASP A 273 11.47 3.87 -8.35
CA ASP A 273 11.41 5.29 -7.98
C ASP A 273 10.86 5.55 -6.56
N ASN A 274 11.06 4.58 -5.64
CA ASN A 274 10.66 4.74 -4.25
C ASN A 274 11.77 5.41 -3.44
N VAL A 275 11.38 6.15 -2.39
CA VAL A 275 12.29 6.67 -1.39
C VAL A 275 12.18 5.86 -0.11
N VAL A 276 13.31 5.32 0.35
CA VAL A 276 13.38 4.47 1.55
C VAL A 276 14.44 5.04 2.50
N ALA A 277 13.98 5.81 3.52
CA ALA A 277 14.85 6.69 4.28
C ALA A 277 14.78 6.49 5.81
N GLY A 278 15.92 6.46 6.48
CA GLY A 278 15.98 6.52 7.96
C GLY A 278 15.36 5.34 8.70
N ASN A 279 15.25 4.17 8.08
CA ASN A 279 14.72 2.96 8.69
C ASN A 279 15.84 2.10 9.29
N GLN A 280 15.51 1.12 10.14
CA GLN A 280 16.51 0.13 10.58
C GLN A 280 17.00 -0.69 9.39
N ARG A 281 16.11 -1.11 8.48
CA ARG A 281 16.41 -1.72 7.20
C ARG A 281 15.66 -0.95 6.11
N GLY A 282 16.35 -0.48 5.10
CA GLY A 282 15.70 0.14 3.95
C GLY A 282 14.84 -0.90 3.22
N PHE A 283 15.45 -1.72 2.41
CA PHE A 283 14.84 -2.93 1.87
C PHE A 283 15.15 -4.14 2.76
N PHE A 284 14.16 -4.98 3.00
CA PHE A 284 14.33 -6.32 3.54
C PHE A 284 13.82 -7.34 2.53
N ILE A 285 14.72 -8.11 1.92
CA ILE A 285 14.44 -8.98 0.78
C ILE A 285 14.67 -10.43 1.23
N TYR A 286 13.61 -11.22 1.22
CA TYR A 286 13.63 -12.61 1.67
C TYR A 286 12.78 -13.48 0.72
N ASP A 287 13.39 -14.53 0.17
CA ASP A 287 12.71 -15.47 -0.72
C ASP A 287 11.98 -14.77 -1.90
N ALA A 288 12.67 -13.79 -2.50
CA ALA A 288 12.13 -12.94 -3.56
C ALA A 288 12.75 -13.31 -4.91
N GLU A 289 11.93 -13.49 -5.94
CA GLU A 289 12.40 -13.99 -7.24
C GLU A 289 11.83 -13.16 -8.40
N TYR A 290 12.64 -12.99 -9.46
CA TYR A 290 12.24 -12.35 -10.73
C TYR A 290 11.70 -10.93 -10.58
N ASN A 291 12.13 -10.18 -9.57
CA ASN A 291 11.71 -8.81 -9.38
C ASN A 291 12.72 -7.82 -9.97
N THR A 292 12.24 -6.65 -10.34
CA THR A 292 13.06 -5.53 -10.77
C THR A 292 13.00 -4.41 -9.74
N LEU A 293 14.17 -4.05 -9.17
CA LEU A 293 14.35 -2.90 -8.29
C LEU A 293 15.17 -1.86 -9.04
N ARG A 294 14.56 -0.71 -9.40
CA ARG A 294 15.26 0.33 -10.16
C ARG A 294 14.88 1.75 -9.72
N GLY A 295 15.81 2.69 -9.89
CA GLY A 295 15.57 4.11 -9.60
C GLY A 295 15.23 4.44 -8.14
N ASN A 296 15.35 3.49 -7.21
CA ASN A 296 15.00 3.74 -5.82
C ASN A 296 16.10 4.50 -5.10
N THR A 297 15.73 5.46 -4.23
CA THR A 297 16.62 6.17 -3.33
C THR A 297 16.60 5.53 -1.95
N VAL A 298 17.69 4.86 -1.57
CA VAL A 298 17.86 4.14 -0.30
C VAL A 298 18.86 4.91 0.55
N ILE A 299 18.35 5.70 1.49
CA ILE A 299 19.18 6.70 2.18
C ILE A 299 19.10 6.63 3.69
N ASP A 300 20.25 6.80 4.35
CA ASP A 300 20.37 7.03 5.79
C ASP A 300 19.73 5.93 6.67
N ASN A 301 19.63 4.70 6.13
CA ASN A 301 19.16 3.53 6.88
C ASN A 301 20.31 2.91 7.65
N VAL A 302 20.03 2.11 8.69
CA VAL A 302 21.08 1.33 9.34
C VAL A 302 21.62 0.28 8.38
N VAL A 303 20.73 -0.43 7.68
CA VAL A 303 21.09 -1.31 6.56
C VAL A 303 20.30 -0.86 5.33
N GLY A 304 20.96 -0.49 4.25
CA GLY A 304 20.30 -0.05 3.01
C GLY A 304 19.45 -1.17 2.41
N ALA A 305 20.07 -2.27 2.00
CA ALA A 305 19.38 -3.47 1.56
C ALA A 305 19.86 -4.69 2.36
N HIS A 306 18.93 -5.37 3.03
CA HIS A 306 19.20 -6.62 3.74
C HIS A 306 18.63 -7.78 2.93
N LEU A 307 19.51 -8.55 2.28
CA LEU A 307 19.14 -9.73 1.51
C LEU A 307 19.33 -10.98 2.34
N TRP A 308 18.34 -11.85 2.27
CA TRP A 308 18.38 -13.17 2.92
C TRP A 308 18.28 -14.28 1.87
N ALA A 309 18.59 -15.51 2.32
CA ALA A 309 18.60 -16.71 1.49
C ALA A 309 17.30 -16.90 0.68
N GLY A 310 17.38 -17.61 -0.44
CA GLY A 310 16.25 -17.90 -1.32
C GLY A 310 15.96 -16.82 -2.38
N SER A 311 16.55 -15.62 -2.25
CA SER A 311 16.33 -14.56 -3.23
C SER A 311 17.24 -14.74 -4.44
N LYS A 312 16.65 -14.88 -5.64
CA LYS A 312 17.41 -15.12 -6.90
C LYS A 312 16.70 -14.46 -8.09
N ASN A 313 17.43 -14.30 -9.19
CA ASN A 313 16.92 -13.75 -10.44
C ASN A 313 16.28 -12.36 -10.33
N ASN A 314 16.64 -11.60 -9.30
CA ASN A 314 16.20 -10.21 -9.18
C ASN A 314 17.20 -9.27 -9.84
N VAL A 315 16.69 -8.26 -10.54
CA VAL A 315 17.50 -7.19 -11.16
C VAL A 315 17.51 -5.99 -10.25
N VAL A 316 18.69 -5.51 -9.87
CA VAL A 316 18.88 -4.33 -9.01
C VAL A 316 19.78 -3.35 -9.74
N GLU A 317 19.21 -2.32 -10.35
CA GLU A 317 19.94 -1.40 -11.23
C GLU A 317 19.46 0.06 -11.12
N GLY A 318 20.35 0.99 -11.33
CA GLY A 318 20.02 2.43 -11.32
C GLY A 318 19.53 2.98 -9.99
N ASN A 319 19.75 2.26 -8.87
CA ASN A 319 19.33 2.71 -7.55
C ASN A 319 20.43 3.58 -6.89
N ASP A 320 20.03 4.41 -5.96
CA ASP A 320 20.92 5.22 -5.14
C ASP A 320 21.03 4.67 -3.72
N PHE A 321 22.20 4.16 -3.34
CA PHE A 321 22.51 3.73 -1.97
C PHE A 321 23.33 4.81 -1.28
N ILE A 322 22.70 5.66 -0.46
CA ILE A 322 23.27 6.89 0.05
C ILE A 322 23.37 6.86 1.58
N LEU A 323 24.56 7.07 2.13
CA LEU A 323 24.82 7.27 3.56
C LEU A 323 24.22 6.21 4.49
N ASN A 324 23.88 5.01 3.97
CA ASN A 324 23.47 3.93 4.84
C ASN A 324 24.66 3.47 5.68
N ARG A 325 24.43 3.07 6.92
CA ARG A 325 25.52 2.58 7.79
C ARG A 325 26.17 1.31 7.22
N GLU A 326 25.36 0.43 6.64
CA GLU A 326 25.75 -0.67 5.78
C GLU A 326 24.96 -0.54 4.49
N GLN A 327 25.64 -0.44 3.34
CA GLN A 327 24.92 -0.28 2.07
C GLN A 327 24.09 -1.52 1.76
N VAL A 328 24.71 -2.71 1.90
CA VAL A 328 24.05 -3.99 1.69
C VAL A 328 24.50 -4.97 2.76
N ARG A 329 23.59 -5.72 3.31
CA ARG A 329 23.86 -6.91 4.11
C ARG A 329 23.33 -8.13 3.39
N TYR A 330 24.22 -9.10 3.18
CA TYR A 330 23.92 -10.26 2.40
C TYR A 330 24.10 -11.55 3.20
N VAL A 331 23.09 -12.41 3.18
CA VAL A 331 23.12 -13.71 3.84
C VAL A 331 22.69 -14.80 2.86
N GLY A 332 23.68 -15.44 2.21
CA GLY A 332 23.49 -16.72 1.51
C GLY A 332 22.65 -16.71 0.23
N ALA A 333 22.44 -15.57 -0.43
CA ALA A 333 21.83 -15.53 -1.76
C ALA A 333 22.94 -15.60 -2.83
N SER A 334 22.71 -16.27 -3.94
CA SER A 334 23.64 -16.38 -5.07
C SER A 334 23.05 -15.67 -6.30
N ASP A 335 23.95 -15.22 -7.18
CA ASP A 335 23.69 -14.84 -8.56
C ASP A 335 22.58 -13.80 -8.79
N MET A 336 22.64 -12.69 -8.04
CA MET A 336 21.81 -11.52 -8.35
C MET A 336 22.63 -10.50 -9.17
N PRO A 337 22.24 -10.20 -10.41
CA PRO A 337 22.90 -9.15 -11.18
C PRO A 337 22.60 -7.78 -10.57
N TRP A 338 23.64 -7.07 -10.19
CA TRP A 338 23.54 -5.70 -9.68
C TRP A 338 24.21 -4.75 -10.67
N GLY A 339 23.45 -3.81 -11.21
CA GLY A 339 24.00 -2.77 -12.07
C GLY A 339 24.55 -3.23 -13.43
N GLU A 340 24.19 -4.39 -13.95
CA GLU A 340 24.74 -4.90 -15.21
C GLU A 340 24.46 -3.99 -16.41
N LYS A 341 23.21 -3.48 -16.52
CA LYS A 341 22.80 -2.59 -17.60
C LYS A 341 22.94 -1.13 -17.21
N ALA A 342 22.50 -0.80 -15.99
CA ALA A 342 22.57 0.53 -15.42
C ALA A 342 23.10 0.44 -13.98
N GLY A 343 24.34 0.87 -13.77
CA GLY A 343 24.99 0.82 -12.46
C GLY A 343 24.22 1.55 -11.37
N ASN A 344 24.36 1.10 -10.13
CA ASN A 344 23.82 1.79 -8.97
C ASN A 344 24.81 2.86 -8.48
N TYR A 345 24.31 3.89 -7.81
CA TYR A 345 25.14 4.85 -7.09
C TYR A 345 25.39 4.37 -5.66
N TRP A 346 26.65 4.44 -5.23
CA TRP A 346 27.10 4.01 -3.91
C TRP A 346 27.87 5.15 -3.23
N SER A 347 27.32 5.78 -2.22
CA SER A 347 27.96 6.94 -1.57
C SER A 347 29.32 6.63 -0.92
N ASN A 348 29.67 5.37 -0.74
CA ASN A 348 30.96 4.90 -0.25
C ASN A 348 31.87 4.32 -1.37
N TYR A 349 31.50 4.52 -2.64
CA TYR A 349 32.35 4.14 -3.77
C TYR A 349 33.57 5.07 -3.85
N LEU A 350 34.75 4.49 -4.01
CA LEU A 350 36.04 5.19 -4.04
C LEU A 350 36.81 4.97 -5.35
N GLY A 351 36.13 4.46 -6.38
CA GLY A 351 36.71 4.33 -7.72
C GLY A 351 36.75 5.67 -8.47
N TRP A 352 37.19 5.62 -9.69
CA TRP A 352 37.31 6.76 -10.59
C TRP A 352 36.59 6.48 -11.90
N ASP A 353 36.30 7.51 -12.62
CA ASP A 353 35.78 7.54 -13.98
C ASP A 353 36.83 8.23 -14.85
N ARG A 354 37.57 7.48 -15.62
CA ARG A 354 38.72 7.97 -16.39
C ARG A 354 38.32 8.50 -17.77
N ASP A 355 37.30 7.88 -18.36
CA ASP A 355 36.83 8.23 -19.69
C ASP A 355 35.68 9.26 -19.66
N GLY A 356 35.13 9.56 -18.48
CA GLY A 356 34.12 10.61 -18.29
C GLY A 356 32.71 10.19 -18.73
N ASP A 357 32.42 8.88 -18.77
CA ASP A 357 31.11 8.37 -19.20
C ASP A 357 30.07 8.38 -18.08
N GLY A 358 30.46 8.74 -16.84
CA GLY A 358 29.59 8.78 -15.64
C GLY A 358 29.48 7.47 -14.90
N ALA A 359 30.15 6.41 -15.38
CA ALA A 359 30.30 5.15 -14.70
C ALA A 359 31.74 4.99 -14.17
N GLY A 360 31.91 4.34 -13.04
CA GLY A 360 33.23 4.08 -12.50
C GLY A 360 33.92 2.92 -13.21
N ASP A 361 35.20 3.10 -13.57
CA ASP A 361 36.05 2.08 -14.20
C ASP A 361 36.38 0.89 -13.27
N VAL A 362 36.21 1.07 -11.98
CA VAL A 362 36.44 0.04 -10.96
C VAL A 362 35.11 -0.44 -10.44
N ARG A 363 34.87 -1.75 -10.52
CA ARG A 363 33.64 -2.34 -10.00
C ARG A 363 33.49 -2.06 -8.49
N TYR A 364 32.26 -1.86 -8.05
CA TYR A 364 31.92 -1.81 -6.63
C TYR A 364 31.69 -3.23 -6.09
N GLU A 365 32.25 -3.52 -4.93
CA GLU A 365 32.01 -4.78 -4.21
C GLU A 365 31.48 -4.45 -2.81
N ALA A 366 30.27 -4.89 -2.50
CA ALA A 366 29.73 -4.82 -1.14
C ALA A 366 30.14 -6.05 -0.34
N ASN A 367 30.26 -5.89 0.98
CA ASN A 367 30.62 -6.95 1.93
C ASN A 367 32.02 -7.54 1.70
N ASP A 368 32.98 -6.72 1.34
CA ASP A 368 34.38 -7.10 1.26
C ASP A 368 34.95 -7.41 2.67
N LEU A 369 36.21 -7.84 2.74
CA LEU A 369 36.91 -8.12 4.00
C LEU A 369 36.88 -6.90 4.95
N VAL A 370 37.02 -5.70 4.40
CA VAL A 370 37.04 -4.44 5.17
C VAL A 370 35.65 -4.14 5.74
N ASP A 371 34.59 -4.33 4.96
CA ASP A 371 33.22 -4.18 5.42
C ASP A 371 32.93 -5.11 6.60
N ARG A 372 33.32 -6.37 6.51
CA ARG A 372 33.18 -7.35 7.59
C ARG A 372 33.94 -6.96 8.84
N LEU A 373 35.18 -6.48 8.70
CA LEU A 373 35.96 -5.98 9.81
C LEU A 373 35.31 -4.72 10.44
N SER A 374 34.76 -3.83 9.62
CA SER A 374 34.07 -2.64 10.10
C SER A 374 32.77 -2.93 10.86
N TRP A 375 32.10 -4.03 10.54
CA TRP A 375 30.93 -4.49 11.32
C TRP A 375 31.31 -5.02 12.70
N ARG A 376 32.44 -5.74 12.76
CA ARG A 376 32.96 -6.29 14.01
C ARG A 376 33.63 -5.19 14.87
N HIS A 377 34.23 -4.19 14.21
CA HIS A 377 34.97 -3.09 14.82
C HIS A 377 34.53 -1.74 14.24
N PRO A 378 33.45 -1.11 14.76
CA PRO A 378 32.88 0.10 14.19
C PRO A 378 33.85 1.29 14.05
N MET A 379 34.90 1.37 14.90
CA MET A 379 35.94 2.39 14.81
C MET A 379 36.78 2.30 13.52
N MET A 380 36.80 1.15 12.87
CA MET A 380 37.49 1.01 11.57
C MET A 380 36.89 1.89 10.48
N LYS A 381 35.64 2.35 10.63
CA LYS A 381 35.02 3.29 9.68
C LYS A 381 35.78 4.60 9.56
N LEU A 382 36.46 5.04 10.58
CA LEU A 382 37.32 6.24 10.54
C LEU A 382 38.56 6.05 9.65
N LEU A 383 38.93 4.81 9.38
CA LEU A 383 40.13 4.44 8.63
C LEU A 383 39.82 3.98 7.20
N LEU A 384 38.56 3.94 6.77
CA LEU A 384 38.16 3.40 5.46
C LEU A 384 38.87 4.06 4.29
N ALA A 385 39.16 5.34 4.36
CA ALA A 385 39.91 6.09 3.36
C ALA A 385 41.44 5.98 3.53
N SER A 386 41.96 5.28 4.54
CA SER A 386 43.40 5.16 4.78
C SER A 386 44.08 4.31 3.71
N PRO A 387 45.36 4.58 3.35
CA PRO A 387 46.12 3.76 2.41
C PRO A 387 46.21 2.29 2.86
N ALA A 388 46.32 2.03 4.17
CA ALA A 388 46.37 0.68 4.72
C ALA A 388 45.09 -0.12 4.43
N VAL A 389 43.92 0.48 4.60
CA VAL A 389 42.64 -0.15 4.28
C VAL A 389 42.45 -0.35 2.78
N GLN A 390 42.87 0.61 1.96
CA GLN A 390 42.85 0.44 0.50
C GLN A 390 43.78 -0.68 0.04
N THR A 391 44.97 -0.79 0.61
CA THR A 391 45.87 -1.93 0.36
C THR A 391 45.22 -3.26 0.75
N LEU A 392 44.56 -3.32 1.91
CA LEU A 392 43.84 -4.50 2.36
C LEU A 392 42.72 -4.94 1.40
N ARG A 393 42.00 -3.97 0.82
CA ARG A 393 40.99 -4.23 -0.23
C ARG A 393 41.63 -4.81 -1.50
N LEU A 394 42.69 -4.19 -1.97
CA LEU A 394 43.45 -4.69 -3.14
C LEU A 394 43.98 -6.11 -2.92
N VAL A 395 44.56 -6.41 -1.75
CA VAL A 395 45.04 -7.73 -1.38
C VAL A 395 43.86 -8.71 -1.34
N GLY A 396 42.73 -8.35 -0.73
CA GLY A 396 41.52 -9.19 -0.70
C GLY A 396 41.01 -9.54 -2.10
N GLN A 397 41.11 -8.61 -3.06
CA GLN A 397 40.72 -8.83 -4.46
C GLN A 397 41.66 -9.83 -5.17
N GLN A 398 42.94 -9.82 -4.85
CA GLN A 398 43.97 -10.70 -5.47
C GLN A 398 43.93 -12.13 -4.92
N PHE A 399 43.48 -12.35 -3.69
CA PHE A 399 43.46 -13.66 -3.05
C PHE A 399 42.04 -14.23 -2.94
N PRO A 400 41.63 -15.15 -3.83
CA PRO A 400 40.26 -15.71 -3.88
C PRO A 400 39.81 -16.37 -2.57
N ILE A 401 40.74 -16.91 -1.78
CA ILE A 401 40.47 -17.57 -0.47
C ILE A 401 39.90 -16.55 0.55
N LEU A 402 40.22 -15.26 0.41
CA LEU A 402 39.72 -14.18 1.27
C LEU A 402 38.40 -13.60 0.77
N ARG A 403 37.94 -13.98 -0.41
CA ARG A 403 36.67 -13.51 -0.97
C ARG A 403 35.51 -14.14 -0.22
N ALA A 404 34.72 -13.28 0.38
CA ALA A 404 33.39 -13.62 0.78
C ALA A 404 32.44 -13.49 -0.41
N PRO A 405 31.29 -14.18 -0.42
CA PRO A 405 30.21 -13.87 -1.33
C PRO A 405 29.91 -12.36 -1.22
N SER A 406 30.11 -11.62 -2.30
CA SER A 406 29.87 -10.18 -2.34
C SER A 406 28.90 -9.86 -3.48
N ILE A 407 28.15 -8.78 -3.32
CA ILE A 407 27.40 -8.18 -4.41
C ILE A 407 28.39 -7.36 -5.20
N VAL A 408 28.39 -7.56 -6.51
CA VAL A 408 29.28 -6.87 -7.44
C VAL A 408 28.42 -6.01 -8.37
N ASP A 409 28.72 -4.71 -8.41
CA ASP A 409 28.20 -3.78 -9.41
C ASP A 409 29.36 -3.44 -10.37
N PRO A 410 29.29 -3.90 -11.61
CA PRO A 410 30.40 -3.72 -12.57
C PRO A 410 30.54 -2.29 -13.09
N LYS A 411 29.48 -1.46 -12.99
CA LYS A 411 29.43 -0.10 -13.54
C LYS A 411 28.83 0.89 -12.54
N PRO A 412 29.43 1.04 -11.34
CA PRO A 412 28.89 1.94 -10.33
C PRO A 412 28.82 3.37 -10.86
N ARG A 413 27.72 4.07 -10.61
CA ARG A 413 27.54 5.44 -11.07
C ARG A 413 28.31 6.42 -10.20
N MET A 414 28.85 7.47 -10.83
CA MET A 414 29.60 8.52 -10.14
C MET A 414 28.68 9.57 -9.48
N GLN A 415 27.43 9.69 -9.93
CA GLN A 415 26.45 10.64 -9.39
C GLN A 415 25.13 9.93 -9.08
N PRO A 416 24.40 10.37 -8.04
CA PRO A 416 23.09 9.83 -7.73
C PRO A 416 22.07 10.15 -8.83
N HIS A 417 21.11 9.27 -9.00
CA HIS A 417 19.97 9.46 -9.92
C HIS A 417 19.02 10.53 -9.40
N ASN A 418 18.71 10.50 -8.10
CA ASN A 418 17.81 11.46 -7.48
C ASN A 418 18.58 12.71 -7.00
N PRO A 419 18.45 13.87 -7.64
CA PRO A 419 19.17 15.08 -7.24
C PRO A 419 18.71 15.63 -5.88
N ASP A 420 17.47 15.33 -5.49
CA ASP A 420 16.84 15.85 -4.28
C ASP A 420 17.01 14.93 -3.05
N TRP A 421 17.92 13.96 -3.14
CA TRP A 421 18.13 12.97 -2.07
C TRP A 421 18.41 13.59 -0.70
N SER A 422 19.05 14.76 -0.66
CA SER A 422 19.49 15.39 0.60
C SER A 422 18.34 15.78 1.55
N GLN A 423 17.15 16.04 1.03
CA GLN A 423 15.96 16.34 1.84
C GLN A 423 15.52 15.17 2.74
N TRP A 424 15.99 13.95 2.45
CA TRP A 424 15.66 12.75 3.19
C TRP A 424 16.66 12.40 4.28
N ARG A 425 17.74 13.16 4.39
CA ARG A 425 18.77 12.96 5.41
C ARG A 425 18.24 13.29 6.81
N GLY A 426 18.58 12.47 7.81
CA GLY A 426 18.22 12.71 9.21
C GLY A 426 16.77 12.41 9.59
N LYS A 427 15.97 11.81 8.68
CA LYS A 427 14.59 11.40 8.95
C LYS A 427 14.55 10.01 9.58
N HIS A 428 14.82 9.92 10.88
CA HIS A 428 14.85 8.66 11.60
C HIS A 428 13.62 8.47 12.49
N PHE A 429 13.29 7.20 12.77
CA PHE A 429 12.34 6.87 13.82
C PHE A 429 12.84 7.42 15.17
N PRO A 430 12.01 8.12 15.95
CA PRO A 430 12.40 8.59 17.25
C PRO A 430 12.85 7.42 18.13
N ARG A 431 14.08 7.46 18.67
CA ARG A 431 14.52 6.49 19.65
C ARG A 431 13.81 6.81 20.98
N PRO A 432 13.31 5.79 21.70
CA PRO A 432 12.87 6.03 23.09
C PRO A 432 14.02 6.66 23.87
N GLN A 433 13.74 7.75 24.55
CA GLN A 433 14.67 8.41 25.48
C GLN A 433 14.93 7.51 26.67
#